data_74cbe8e5fa4e7d0b8230417b064c7057
#
_entry.id   74cbe8e5fa4e7d0b8230417b064c7057
#
_cell.length_a   1.000
_cell.length_b   1.000
_cell.length_c   1.000
_cell.angle_alpha   90.00
_cell.angle_beta   90.00
_cell.angle_gamma   90.00
#
_symmetry.space_group_name_H-M   'P 1'
#
loop_
_entity.id
_entity.type
_entity.pdbx_description
1 polymer ?
#
loop_
_entity_poly.entity_id
_entity_poly.type
_entity_poly.pdbx_seq_one_letter_code
_entity_poly.pdbx_strand_id
1 'polypeptide(L)'
;MSKDVEAQVKVCPDTLDDYNYERFVQDTMLYYTLLPEDCYTLENEGKVTIKKGDEYALLSVQFDLSRLDMFKDYVLPLEVSSVSDYEVGEPKYRKALFHLNILNNFSYVYTPSGAKVYNSGDNDDYTAWTTDLTLSTLNYNTCRMYAGGVYETDTDRDKYVIQVTVNSDSTLSYTAMTPEINLMAEGDASQNRISISESPDLLVQNKSVITTTLKMNYSYTYTSPEGYPYHRRFEGTFTNDRTVFRDKDGNIREEW
;
A
#
# COMPACT_ATOMS: atom_id res chain seq x y z
N MET A 1 -20.73 32.87 4.16
CA MET A 1 -22.19 32.65 4.32
C MET A 1 -22.79 33.70 5.24
N SER A 2 -24.12 33.98 5.15
CA SER A 2 -24.78 35.01 6.00
C SER A 2 -25.20 34.49 7.39
N LYS A 3 -25.28 33.15 7.56
CA LYS A 3 -25.61 32.42 8.79
C LYS A 3 -24.85 31.11 8.84
N ASP A 4 -24.90 30.42 9.98
CA ASP A 4 -24.39 29.05 10.10
C ASP A 4 -25.19 28.11 9.18
N VAL A 5 -24.51 27.13 8.59
CA VAL A 5 -25.09 26.13 7.69
C VAL A 5 -24.74 24.74 8.21
N GLU A 6 -25.73 23.93 8.49
CA GLU A 6 -25.53 22.54 8.88
C GLU A 6 -25.60 21.63 7.65
N ALA A 7 -24.66 20.70 7.56
CA ALA A 7 -24.64 19.66 6.52
C ALA A 7 -24.54 18.27 7.16
N GLN A 8 -25.20 17.30 6.56
CA GLN A 8 -25.11 15.89 6.93
C GLN A 8 -24.34 15.12 5.87
N VAL A 9 -23.26 14.48 6.30
CA VAL A 9 -22.49 13.54 5.50
C VAL A 9 -22.85 12.12 5.93
N LYS A 10 -23.03 11.24 4.98
CA LYS A 10 -23.28 9.80 5.21
C LYS A 10 -22.46 8.94 4.26
N VAL A 11 -22.30 7.68 4.61
CA VAL A 11 -21.72 6.68 3.71
C VAL A 11 -22.74 6.32 2.63
N CYS A 12 -22.27 6.20 1.38
CA CYS A 12 -23.10 5.91 0.21
C CYS A 12 -22.49 4.74 -0.59
N PRO A 13 -22.76 3.47 -0.20
CA PRO A 13 -22.17 2.28 -0.84
C PRO A 13 -22.46 2.19 -2.34
N ASP A 14 -23.66 2.56 -2.77
CA ASP A 14 -24.05 2.54 -4.20
C ASP A 14 -23.07 3.31 -5.10
N THR A 15 -22.43 4.36 -4.55
CA THR A 15 -21.45 5.15 -5.30
C THR A 15 -20.17 4.33 -5.59
N LEU A 16 -19.79 3.45 -4.67
CA LEU A 16 -18.66 2.54 -4.88
C LEU A 16 -19.02 1.43 -5.86
N ASP A 17 -20.24 0.89 -5.76
CA ASP A 17 -20.70 -0.17 -6.65
C ASP A 17 -20.75 0.34 -8.10
N ASP A 18 -21.30 1.53 -8.32
CA ASP A 18 -21.32 2.20 -9.62
C ASP A 18 -19.89 2.40 -10.16
N TYR A 19 -18.97 2.92 -9.33
CA TYR A 19 -17.58 3.16 -9.71
C TYR A 19 -16.85 1.86 -10.09
N ASN A 20 -16.99 0.81 -9.29
CA ASN A 20 -16.39 -0.49 -9.55
C ASN A 20 -16.88 -1.06 -10.89
N TYR A 21 -18.20 -1.00 -11.12
CA TYR A 21 -18.77 -1.49 -12.35
C TYR A 21 -18.31 -0.70 -13.59
N GLU A 22 -18.29 0.64 -13.50
CA GLU A 22 -17.88 1.50 -14.63
C GLU A 22 -16.39 1.33 -14.96
N ARG A 23 -15.54 1.16 -13.92
CA ARG A 23 -14.08 1.11 -14.10
C ARG A 23 -13.58 -0.28 -14.49
N PHE A 24 -14.07 -1.31 -13.85
CA PHE A 24 -13.53 -2.67 -13.97
C PHE A 24 -14.48 -3.63 -14.73
N VAL A 25 -15.65 -3.16 -15.06
CA VAL A 25 -16.69 -3.89 -15.81
C VAL A 25 -17.00 -5.23 -15.14
N GLN A 26 -16.53 -6.35 -15.69
CA GLN A 26 -16.80 -7.70 -15.17
C GLN A 26 -15.63 -8.29 -14.39
N ASP A 27 -14.50 -7.61 -14.30
CA ASP A 27 -13.34 -8.07 -13.55
C ASP A 27 -13.51 -7.74 -12.06
N THR A 28 -14.32 -8.56 -11.38
CA THR A 28 -14.64 -8.37 -9.96
C THR A 28 -13.43 -8.59 -9.04
N MET A 29 -12.34 -9.17 -9.51
CA MET A 29 -11.09 -9.32 -8.75
C MET A 29 -10.38 -7.97 -8.52
N LEU A 30 -10.67 -6.98 -9.36
CA LEU A 30 -10.12 -5.63 -9.26
C LEU A 30 -11.03 -4.66 -8.49
N TYR A 31 -12.21 -5.11 -8.04
CA TYR A 31 -13.14 -4.25 -7.32
C TYR A 31 -12.57 -3.81 -5.98
N TYR A 32 -12.69 -2.51 -5.71
CA TYR A 32 -12.46 -1.98 -4.38
C TYR A 32 -13.52 -2.50 -3.40
N THR A 33 -13.10 -2.73 -2.18
CA THR A 33 -13.96 -3.21 -1.09
C THR A 33 -14.48 -2.03 -0.27
N LEU A 34 -15.77 -2.04 0.05
CA LEU A 34 -16.33 -1.08 0.98
C LEU A 34 -15.65 -1.22 2.36
N LEU A 35 -15.22 -0.09 2.93
CA LEU A 35 -14.67 -0.08 4.29
C LEU A 35 -15.74 -0.54 5.29
N PRO A 36 -15.49 -1.57 6.11
CA PRO A 36 -16.44 -2.06 7.10
C PRO A 36 -16.85 -0.98 8.12
N GLU A 37 -18.11 -0.96 8.52
CA GLU A 37 -18.68 0.05 9.44
C GLU A 37 -17.99 0.09 10.82
N ASP A 38 -17.45 -1.05 11.28
CA ASP A 38 -16.73 -1.17 12.53
C ASP A 38 -15.25 -0.74 12.45
N CYS A 39 -14.78 -0.35 11.26
CA CYS A 39 -13.42 0.12 11.02
C CYS A 39 -13.30 1.65 10.93
N TYR A 40 -14.38 2.41 11.09
CA TYR A 40 -14.33 3.87 11.11
C TYR A 40 -15.41 4.48 11.99
N THR A 41 -15.19 5.74 12.37
CA THR A 41 -16.19 6.56 13.07
C THR A 41 -16.17 7.96 12.47
N LEU A 42 -17.34 8.42 12.00
CA LEU A 42 -17.53 9.81 11.59
C LEU A 42 -17.78 10.68 12.81
N GLU A 43 -17.03 11.77 12.98
CA GLU A 43 -17.25 12.73 14.05
C GLU A 43 -18.68 13.29 13.99
N ASN A 44 -19.31 13.43 15.14
CA ASN A 44 -20.70 13.90 15.29
C ASN A 44 -21.70 13.18 14.37
N GLU A 45 -21.52 11.88 14.13
CA GLU A 45 -22.35 11.09 13.21
C GLU A 45 -22.43 11.69 11.79
N GLY A 46 -21.37 12.35 11.36
CA GLY A 46 -21.27 12.99 10.04
C GLY A 46 -21.94 14.38 9.96
N LYS A 47 -22.34 14.98 11.06
CA LYS A 47 -22.86 16.37 11.09
C LYS A 47 -21.71 17.36 11.15
N VAL A 48 -21.71 18.33 10.25
CA VAL A 48 -20.76 19.43 10.21
C VAL A 48 -21.49 20.77 10.13
N THR A 49 -20.89 21.79 10.74
CA THR A 49 -21.44 23.16 10.71
C THR A 49 -20.41 24.10 10.08
N ILE A 50 -20.77 24.69 8.95
CA ILE A 50 -20.03 25.79 8.34
C ILE A 50 -20.47 27.06 9.04
N LYS A 51 -19.58 27.73 9.78
CA LYS A 51 -19.91 28.92 10.54
C LYS A 51 -20.17 30.12 9.64
N LYS A 52 -20.99 31.07 10.12
CA LYS A 52 -21.20 32.34 9.41
C LYS A 52 -19.88 33.01 9.13
N GLY A 53 -19.64 33.32 7.85
CA GLY A 53 -18.41 33.94 7.36
C GLY A 53 -17.37 32.93 6.86
N ASP A 54 -17.49 31.66 7.21
CA ASP A 54 -16.60 30.61 6.73
C ASP A 54 -17.08 30.06 5.36
N GLU A 55 -16.14 29.49 4.63
CA GLU A 55 -16.39 28.89 3.31
C GLU A 55 -16.49 27.35 3.37
N TYR A 56 -15.95 26.72 4.42
CA TYR A 56 -15.91 25.27 4.61
C TYR A 56 -15.97 24.86 6.08
N ALA A 57 -16.21 23.59 6.31
CA ALA A 57 -16.01 22.92 7.58
C ALA A 57 -15.28 21.59 7.37
N LEU A 58 -14.64 21.08 8.41
CA LEU A 58 -13.92 19.81 8.39
C LEU A 58 -14.79 18.73 9.05
N LEU A 59 -14.83 17.55 8.42
CA LEU A 59 -15.34 16.33 9.01
C LEU A 59 -14.15 15.44 9.37
N SER A 60 -14.00 15.12 10.65
CA SER A 60 -13.00 14.17 11.10
C SER A 60 -13.52 12.74 10.94
N VAL A 61 -12.66 11.85 10.44
CA VAL A 61 -12.92 10.42 10.38
C VAL A 61 -11.82 9.71 11.15
N GLN A 62 -12.20 8.93 12.14
CA GLN A 62 -11.28 8.08 12.89
C GLN A 62 -11.34 6.66 12.33
N PHE A 63 -10.17 6.04 12.06
CA PHE A 63 -10.06 4.69 11.53
C PHE A 63 -9.53 3.72 12.59
N ASP A 64 -10.10 2.51 12.63
CA ASP A 64 -9.54 1.35 13.31
C ASP A 64 -9.06 0.34 12.25
N LEU A 65 -7.76 0.33 12.00
CA LEU A 65 -7.14 -0.51 10.97
C LEU A 65 -6.88 -1.96 11.44
N SER A 66 -7.09 -2.24 12.73
CA SER A 66 -6.72 -3.54 13.34
C SER A 66 -7.54 -4.73 12.83
N ARG A 67 -8.69 -4.45 12.21
CA ARG A 67 -9.63 -5.46 11.71
C ARG A 67 -9.63 -5.60 10.21
N LEU A 68 -8.84 -4.79 9.51
CA LEU A 68 -8.79 -4.81 8.05
C LEU A 68 -8.00 -6.01 7.53
N ASP A 69 -8.51 -6.60 6.47
CA ASP A 69 -7.78 -7.55 5.66
C ASP A 69 -6.84 -6.78 4.73
N MET A 70 -5.55 -6.77 5.04
CA MET A 70 -4.54 -6.01 4.30
C MET A 70 -4.27 -6.53 2.88
N PHE A 71 -5.01 -7.54 2.42
CA PHE A 71 -5.03 -7.98 1.03
C PHE A 71 -6.07 -7.28 0.17
N LYS A 72 -6.91 -6.43 0.76
CA LYS A 72 -7.98 -5.72 0.07
C LYS A 72 -7.71 -4.24 -0.02
N ASP A 73 -8.15 -3.66 -1.11
CA ASP A 73 -8.15 -2.21 -1.32
C ASP A 73 -9.49 -1.64 -0.84
N TYR A 74 -9.45 -0.85 0.23
CA TYR A 74 -10.65 -0.31 0.85
C TYR A 74 -10.96 1.11 0.41
N VAL A 75 -12.25 1.37 0.21
CA VAL A 75 -12.77 2.70 -0.12
C VAL A 75 -13.90 3.07 0.84
N LEU A 76 -13.86 4.30 1.35
CA LEU A 76 -14.94 4.93 2.09
C LEU A 76 -15.69 5.91 1.16
N PRO A 77 -16.88 5.55 0.66
CA PRO A 77 -17.71 6.44 -0.16
C PRO A 77 -18.51 7.36 0.73
N LEU A 78 -18.36 8.66 0.61
CA LEU A 78 -19.10 9.65 1.37
C LEU A 78 -19.97 10.52 0.46
N GLU A 79 -21.15 10.93 0.97
CA GLU A 79 -22.09 11.81 0.31
C GLU A 79 -22.59 12.89 1.27
N VAL A 80 -22.63 14.14 0.83
CA VAL A 80 -23.42 15.18 1.50
C VAL A 80 -24.90 14.92 1.19
N SER A 81 -25.63 14.39 2.16
CA SER A 81 -27.01 13.95 1.98
C SER A 81 -28.05 15.04 2.17
N SER A 82 -27.75 16.04 3.02
CA SER A 82 -28.62 17.19 3.25
C SER A 82 -27.81 18.41 3.69
N VAL A 83 -28.37 19.58 3.47
CA VAL A 83 -27.83 20.88 3.91
C VAL A 83 -28.99 21.71 4.41
N SER A 84 -28.81 22.41 5.54
CA SER A 84 -29.84 23.34 6.02
C SER A 84 -29.94 24.56 5.10
N ASP A 85 -31.16 25.03 4.85
CA ASP A 85 -31.42 26.31 4.18
C ASP A 85 -30.97 26.45 2.70
N TYR A 86 -30.38 25.41 2.12
CA TYR A 86 -29.90 25.38 0.75
C TYR A 86 -30.25 24.05 0.09
N GLU A 87 -30.27 24.05 -1.22
CA GLU A 87 -30.36 22.82 -2.01
C GLU A 87 -28.98 22.12 -2.01
N VAL A 88 -29.01 20.80 -1.89
CA VAL A 88 -27.79 19.98 -2.06
C VAL A 88 -27.39 20.00 -3.52
N GLY A 89 -26.11 20.20 -3.80
CA GLY A 89 -25.57 20.22 -5.16
C GLY A 89 -25.84 18.95 -5.97
N GLU A 90 -25.54 19.00 -7.25
CA GLU A 90 -25.66 17.83 -8.14
C GLU A 90 -24.82 16.66 -7.62
N PRO A 91 -25.22 15.39 -7.90
CA PRO A 91 -24.55 14.19 -7.39
C PRO A 91 -23.02 14.19 -7.57
N LYS A 92 -22.53 14.66 -8.72
CA LYS A 92 -21.09 14.72 -9.02
C LYS A 92 -20.26 15.65 -8.12
N TYR A 93 -20.92 16.58 -7.39
CA TYR A 93 -20.24 17.54 -6.49
C TYR A 93 -20.42 17.21 -5.01
N ARG A 94 -21.31 16.27 -4.67
CA ARG A 94 -21.63 15.93 -3.29
C ARG A 94 -21.13 14.56 -2.86
N LYS A 95 -20.60 13.75 -3.80
CA LYS A 95 -20.11 12.41 -3.57
C LYS A 95 -18.60 12.37 -3.73
N ALA A 96 -17.93 11.61 -2.86
CA ALA A 96 -16.49 11.38 -2.93
C ALA A 96 -16.15 9.95 -2.53
N LEU A 97 -15.16 9.39 -3.19
CA LEU A 97 -14.57 8.08 -2.87
C LEU A 97 -13.19 8.31 -2.24
N PHE A 98 -13.04 7.91 -0.98
CA PHE A 98 -11.77 7.98 -0.26
C PHE A 98 -11.12 6.61 -0.27
N HIS A 99 -10.13 6.40 -1.14
CA HIS A 99 -9.32 5.19 -1.16
C HIS A 99 -8.31 5.24 -0.02
N LEU A 100 -8.31 4.19 0.81
CA LEU A 100 -7.39 4.06 1.94
C LEU A 100 -6.08 3.43 1.46
N ASN A 101 -5.05 4.23 1.31
CA ASN A 101 -3.70 3.75 1.05
C ASN A 101 -2.97 3.56 2.38
N ILE A 102 -2.93 2.33 2.89
CA ILE A 102 -2.35 1.99 4.18
C ILE A 102 -0.87 1.68 3.99
N LEU A 103 -0.02 2.58 4.44
CA LEU A 103 1.42 2.46 4.30
C LEU A 103 2.11 2.28 5.65
N ASN A 104 3.15 1.47 5.69
CA ASN A 104 4.16 1.49 6.75
C ASN A 104 5.45 2.12 6.20
N ASN A 105 6.51 2.16 7.00
CA ASN A 105 7.78 2.78 6.59
C ASN A 105 8.52 2.02 5.48
N PHE A 106 8.03 0.87 5.04
CA PHE A 106 8.71 -0.05 4.12
C PHE A 106 7.87 -0.43 2.89
N SER A 107 6.58 -0.08 2.88
CA SER A 107 5.64 -0.44 1.82
C SER A 107 5.68 0.56 0.67
N TYR A 108 6.57 0.30 -0.26
CA TYR A 108 6.79 1.12 -1.45
C TYR A 108 7.06 0.23 -2.66
N VAL A 109 7.15 0.87 -3.82
CA VAL A 109 7.64 0.28 -5.05
C VAL A 109 9.16 0.51 -5.10
N TYR A 110 9.92 -0.57 -5.27
CA TYR A 110 11.38 -0.56 -5.27
C TYR A 110 11.91 -0.93 -6.64
N THR A 111 12.78 -0.11 -7.18
CA THR A 111 13.44 -0.35 -8.47
C THR A 111 14.65 -1.26 -8.28
N PRO A 112 14.80 -2.32 -9.10
CA PRO A 112 15.89 -3.27 -8.98
C PRO A 112 17.24 -2.70 -9.42
N SER A 113 18.29 -3.11 -8.71
CA SER A 113 19.68 -2.87 -9.08
C SER A 113 20.47 -4.17 -9.00
N GLY A 114 20.59 -4.87 -10.15
CA GLY A 114 21.32 -6.12 -10.24
C GLY A 114 20.60 -7.34 -9.66
N ALA A 115 19.26 -7.36 -9.69
CA ALA A 115 18.47 -8.50 -9.19
C ALA A 115 18.47 -9.66 -10.19
N LYS A 116 18.42 -10.89 -9.67
CA LYS A 116 18.54 -12.15 -10.42
C LYS A 116 17.59 -13.21 -9.88
N VAL A 117 17.05 -14.01 -10.80
CA VAL A 117 16.28 -15.24 -10.51
C VAL A 117 17.05 -16.42 -11.07
N TYR A 118 17.46 -17.34 -10.23
CA TYR A 118 18.12 -18.59 -10.61
C TYR A 118 17.06 -19.69 -10.75
N ASN A 119 17.09 -20.39 -11.88
CA ASN A 119 16.00 -21.28 -12.29
C ASN A 119 16.14 -22.73 -11.79
N SER A 120 17.33 -23.17 -11.40
CA SER A 120 17.59 -24.56 -11.02
C SER A 120 18.33 -24.73 -9.69
N GLY A 121 18.50 -23.65 -8.93
CA GLY A 121 19.37 -23.66 -7.74
C GLY A 121 20.87 -23.66 -8.09
N ASP A 122 21.21 -23.75 -9.38
CA ASP A 122 22.57 -23.65 -9.87
C ASP A 122 22.97 -22.19 -10.03
N ASN A 123 24.21 -21.87 -9.61
CA ASN A 123 24.67 -20.48 -9.49
C ASN A 123 24.92 -19.78 -10.86
N ASP A 124 24.91 -20.52 -11.95
CA ASP A 124 25.28 -20.01 -13.28
C ASP A 124 24.09 -19.79 -14.23
N ASP A 125 22.93 -20.38 -13.93
CA ASP A 125 21.72 -20.24 -14.76
C ASP A 125 20.73 -19.28 -14.12
N TYR A 126 20.86 -18.00 -14.43
CA TYR A 126 19.94 -16.97 -13.93
C TYR A 126 19.35 -16.11 -15.05
N THR A 127 18.17 -15.57 -14.76
CA THR A 127 17.55 -14.50 -15.53
C THR A 127 17.66 -13.19 -14.75
N ALA A 128 18.09 -12.12 -15.41
CA ALA A 128 18.11 -10.79 -14.80
C ALA A 128 16.66 -10.36 -14.51
N TRP A 129 16.42 -9.91 -13.27
CA TRP A 129 15.12 -9.36 -12.86
C TRP A 129 15.16 -7.85 -12.95
N THR A 130 14.34 -7.27 -13.83
CA THR A 130 14.31 -5.84 -14.15
C THR A 130 12.98 -5.18 -13.77
N THR A 131 12.04 -5.96 -13.24
CA THR A 131 10.73 -5.47 -12.83
C THR A 131 10.78 -4.92 -11.41
N ASP A 132 10.06 -3.84 -11.18
CA ASP A 132 9.91 -3.27 -9.85
C ASP A 132 9.34 -4.28 -8.86
N LEU A 133 9.76 -4.16 -7.60
CA LEU A 133 9.30 -4.96 -6.48
C LEU A 133 8.34 -4.12 -5.63
N THR A 134 7.09 -4.55 -5.51
CA THR A 134 6.12 -3.90 -4.64
C THR A 134 6.08 -4.59 -3.29
N LEU A 135 6.32 -3.81 -2.22
CA LEU A 135 6.04 -4.23 -0.84
C LEU A 135 4.74 -3.58 -0.37
N SER A 136 3.74 -4.40 -0.06
CA SER A 136 2.44 -3.93 0.45
C SER A 136 2.34 -4.16 1.96
N THR A 137 1.79 -3.22 2.70
CA THR A 137 1.68 -3.27 4.17
C THR A 137 0.86 -4.47 4.65
N LEU A 138 1.37 -5.18 5.66
CA LEU A 138 0.59 -6.11 6.48
C LEU A 138 0.43 -5.60 7.92
N ASN A 139 1.49 -4.99 8.47
CA ASN A 139 1.46 -4.29 9.76
C ASN A 139 2.64 -3.29 9.84
N TYR A 140 2.94 -2.77 11.03
CA TYR A 140 3.92 -1.68 11.20
C TYR A 140 5.35 -2.01 10.72
N ASN A 141 5.77 -3.28 10.71
CA ASN A 141 7.11 -3.72 10.30
C ASN A 141 7.10 -4.89 9.32
N THR A 142 5.95 -5.25 8.80
CA THR A 142 5.77 -6.42 7.95
C THR A 142 5.05 -6.03 6.67
N CYS A 143 5.58 -6.49 5.55
CA CYS A 143 4.99 -6.31 4.23
C CYS A 143 4.77 -7.66 3.55
N ARG A 144 3.91 -7.68 2.53
CA ARG A 144 3.80 -8.79 1.58
C ARG A 144 4.41 -8.41 0.25
N MET A 145 4.87 -9.43 -0.47
CA MET A 145 5.29 -9.36 -1.87
C MET A 145 5.00 -10.69 -2.56
N TYR A 146 5.13 -10.74 -3.87
CA TYR A 146 5.19 -12.01 -4.60
C TYR A 146 6.63 -12.51 -4.71
N ALA A 147 6.81 -13.84 -4.74
CA ALA A 147 8.13 -14.44 -4.88
C ALA A 147 8.82 -13.98 -6.18
N GLY A 148 10.14 -13.81 -6.15
CA GLY A 148 10.91 -13.40 -7.32
C GLY A 148 10.71 -14.36 -8.50
N GLY A 149 10.45 -13.80 -9.68
CA GLY A 149 10.05 -14.54 -10.88
C GLY A 149 8.53 -14.65 -11.08
N VAL A 150 7.73 -14.06 -10.16
CA VAL A 150 6.27 -13.94 -10.27
C VAL A 150 5.91 -12.48 -10.45
N TYR A 151 5.09 -12.18 -11.45
CA TYR A 151 4.67 -10.81 -11.78
C TYR A 151 3.31 -10.49 -11.14
N GLU A 152 3.05 -9.20 -10.90
CA GLU A 152 1.76 -8.70 -10.42
C GLU A 152 0.59 -9.05 -11.36
N THR A 153 0.88 -9.33 -12.62
CA THR A 153 -0.10 -9.70 -13.65
C THR A 153 -0.32 -11.20 -13.79
N ASP A 154 0.45 -12.03 -13.08
CA ASP A 154 0.32 -13.48 -13.16
C ASP A 154 -0.99 -13.92 -12.49
N THR A 155 -1.75 -14.77 -13.17
CA THR A 155 -3.08 -15.21 -12.73
C THR A 155 -3.04 -16.10 -11.48
N ASP A 156 -1.89 -16.72 -11.20
CA ASP A 156 -1.68 -17.61 -10.05
C ASP A 156 -0.73 -17.00 -8.99
N ARG A 157 -0.46 -15.69 -9.05
CA ARG A 157 0.44 -14.97 -8.14
C ARG A 157 0.13 -15.20 -6.66
N ASP A 158 -1.13 -15.37 -6.33
CA ASP A 158 -1.59 -15.56 -4.95
C ASP A 158 -1.06 -16.85 -4.30
N LYS A 159 -0.56 -17.80 -5.11
CA LYS A 159 0.14 -19.01 -4.63
C LYS A 159 1.56 -18.74 -4.15
N TYR A 160 2.13 -17.58 -4.47
CA TYR A 160 3.53 -17.23 -4.27
C TYR A 160 3.73 -16.03 -3.36
N VAL A 161 2.82 -15.82 -2.43
CA VAL A 161 2.88 -14.68 -1.51
C VAL A 161 3.89 -14.94 -0.40
N ILE A 162 4.81 -13.98 -0.24
CA ILE A 162 5.84 -13.97 0.81
C ILE A 162 5.58 -12.79 1.76
N GLN A 163 5.59 -13.07 3.04
CA GLN A 163 5.69 -12.06 4.08
C GLN A 163 7.16 -11.70 4.31
N VAL A 164 7.47 -10.42 4.31
CA VAL A 164 8.78 -9.86 4.64
C VAL A 164 8.66 -9.08 5.93
N THR A 165 9.40 -9.47 6.96
CA THR A 165 9.46 -8.77 8.24
C THR A 165 10.77 -8.03 8.37
N VAL A 166 10.71 -6.74 8.68
CA VAL A 166 11.88 -5.92 9.03
C VAL A 166 12.11 -6.05 10.54
N ASN A 167 13.21 -6.67 10.91
CA ASN A 167 13.61 -6.87 12.30
C ASN A 167 14.21 -5.59 12.91
N SER A 168 14.28 -5.51 14.23
CA SER A 168 14.79 -4.34 14.94
C SER A 168 16.27 -4.03 14.66
N ASP A 169 17.04 -5.00 14.20
CA ASP A 169 18.44 -4.87 13.77
C ASP A 169 18.58 -4.56 12.27
N SER A 170 17.48 -4.26 11.60
CA SER A 170 17.39 -3.99 10.16
C SER A 170 17.67 -5.21 9.26
N THR A 171 17.67 -6.42 9.80
CA THR A 171 17.66 -7.65 8.99
C THR A 171 16.26 -7.96 8.47
N LEU A 172 16.17 -8.75 7.40
CA LEU A 172 14.92 -9.23 6.82
C LEU A 172 14.70 -10.69 7.16
N SER A 173 13.47 -11.02 7.53
CA SER A 173 12.99 -12.39 7.68
C SER A 173 11.85 -12.64 6.70
N TYR A 174 11.76 -13.86 6.19
CA TYR A 174 10.77 -14.26 5.19
C TYR A 174 9.91 -15.39 5.71
N THR A 175 8.60 -15.32 5.42
CA THR A 175 7.64 -16.38 5.74
C THR A 175 6.73 -16.61 4.54
N ALA A 176 6.56 -17.86 4.12
CA ALA A 176 5.58 -18.20 3.10
C ALA A 176 4.16 -17.99 3.67
N MET A 177 3.31 -17.29 2.92
CA MET A 177 1.93 -17.04 3.33
C MET A 177 0.96 -18.07 2.74
N THR A 178 1.47 -18.92 1.88
CA THR A 178 0.70 -19.95 1.16
C THR A 178 1.40 -21.29 1.31
N PRO A 179 0.68 -22.43 1.32
CA PRO A 179 1.26 -23.76 1.42
C PRO A 179 1.94 -24.23 0.12
N GLU A 180 1.75 -23.52 -0.97
CA GLU A 180 2.24 -23.90 -2.30
C GLU A 180 3.73 -23.73 -2.44
N ILE A 181 4.34 -22.85 -1.62
CA ILE A 181 5.79 -22.62 -1.66
C ILE A 181 6.47 -23.03 -0.34
N ASN A 182 7.65 -23.63 -0.46
CA ASN A 182 8.55 -23.83 0.66
C ASN A 182 9.70 -22.83 0.53
N LEU A 183 9.78 -21.89 1.50
CA LEU A 183 10.63 -20.71 1.46
C LEU A 183 11.80 -20.84 2.45
N MET A 184 13.00 -20.45 2.02
CA MET A 184 14.20 -20.41 2.85
C MET A 184 14.95 -19.10 2.63
N ALA A 185 15.41 -18.45 3.72
CA ALA A 185 16.38 -17.37 3.62
C ALA A 185 17.74 -17.96 3.19
N GLU A 186 18.41 -17.28 2.28
CA GLU A 186 19.74 -17.65 1.78
C GLU A 186 20.77 -16.61 2.22
N GLY A 187 22.03 -17.05 2.34
CA GLY A 187 23.12 -16.16 2.74
C GLY A 187 23.05 -15.69 4.19
N ASP A 188 23.68 -14.58 4.46
CA ASP A 188 23.80 -14.01 5.81
C ASP A 188 23.02 -12.70 5.98
N ALA A 189 23.10 -12.09 7.18
CA ALA A 189 22.44 -10.85 7.53
C ALA A 189 22.87 -9.64 6.66
N SER A 190 24.00 -9.69 5.96
CA SER A 190 24.44 -8.61 5.06
C SER A 190 23.73 -8.67 3.70
N GLN A 191 23.22 -9.84 3.34
CA GLN A 191 22.49 -10.10 2.10
C GLN A 191 20.97 -10.01 2.27
N ASN A 192 20.49 -9.98 3.53
CA ASN A 192 19.08 -9.90 3.89
C ASN A 192 18.85 -8.74 4.86
N ARG A 193 18.85 -7.51 4.34
CA ARG A 193 18.71 -6.33 5.17
C ARG A 193 18.11 -5.14 4.46
N ILE A 194 17.56 -4.23 5.26
CA ILE A 194 17.16 -2.90 4.85
C ILE A 194 18.15 -1.87 5.38
N SER A 195 18.38 -0.82 4.61
CA SER A 195 19.07 0.40 5.07
C SER A 195 18.33 1.63 4.58
N ILE A 196 18.27 2.65 5.43
CA ILE A 196 17.63 3.92 5.12
C ILE A 196 18.68 5.00 5.33
N SER A 197 18.84 5.87 4.33
CA SER A 197 19.68 7.04 4.38
C SER A 197 18.92 8.27 3.95
N GLU A 198 19.28 9.42 4.49
CA GLU A 198 18.68 10.71 4.10
C GLU A 198 19.79 11.64 3.62
N SER A 199 19.57 12.23 2.46
CA SER A 199 20.48 13.20 1.84
C SER A 199 19.76 14.54 1.68
N PRO A 200 20.22 15.63 2.32
CA PRO A 200 19.62 16.94 2.16
C PRO A 200 19.83 17.48 0.74
N ASP A 201 18.84 18.17 0.22
CA ASP A 201 18.97 18.93 -1.03
C ASP A 201 19.85 20.17 -0.77
N LEU A 202 20.89 20.35 -1.60
CA LEU A 202 21.83 21.45 -1.43
C LEU A 202 21.27 22.80 -1.90
N LEU A 203 20.19 22.78 -2.67
CA LEU A 203 19.62 23.98 -3.32
C LEU A 203 18.29 24.40 -2.69
N VAL A 204 17.55 23.46 -2.13
CA VAL A 204 16.22 23.70 -1.57
C VAL A 204 16.22 23.42 -0.07
N GLN A 205 16.06 24.49 0.72
CA GLN A 205 15.99 24.37 2.17
C GLN A 205 14.82 23.47 2.62
N ASN A 206 15.06 22.66 3.65
CA ASN A 206 14.07 21.73 4.23
C ASN A 206 13.60 20.61 3.30
N LYS A 207 14.29 20.40 2.17
CA LYS A 207 14.06 19.27 1.26
C LYS A 207 15.16 18.26 1.44
N SER A 208 14.79 16.98 1.46
CA SER A 208 15.72 15.84 1.51
C SER A 208 15.23 14.72 0.60
N VAL A 209 16.14 13.83 0.23
CA VAL A 209 15.81 12.55 -0.39
C VAL A 209 16.10 11.44 0.62
N ILE A 210 15.07 10.65 0.93
CA ILE A 210 15.20 9.43 1.73
C ILE A 210 15.35 8.27 0.75
N THR A 211 16.51 7.62 0.77
CA THR A 211 16.79 6.41 0.01
C THR A 211 16.64 5.18 0.90
N THR A 212 15.69 4.32 0.57
CA THR A 212 15.55 3.00 1.20
C THR A 212 16.14 1.95 0.28
N THR A 213 17.09 1.15 0.79
CA THR A 213 17.74 0.07 0.04
C THR A 213 17.40 -1.27 0.71
N LEU A 214 16.85 -2.19 -0.07
CA LEU A 214 16.61 -3.58 0.29
C LEU A 214 17.66 -4.46 -0.35
N LYS A 215 18.32 -5.31 0.42
CA LYS A 215 19.08 -6.46 -0.08
C LYS A 215 18.34 -7.71 0.31
N MET A 216 18.08 -8.58 -0.67
CA MET A 216 17.27 -9.77 -0.50
C MET A 216 17.97 -10.97 -1.12
N ASN A 217 18.01 -12.07 -0.39
CA ASN A 217 18.50 -13.35 -0.88
C ASN A 217 17.71 -14.48 -0.22
N TYR A 218 16.92 -15.18 -0.99
CA TYR A 218 16.09 -16.29 -0.52
C TYR A 218 15.87 -17.29 -1.66
N SER A 219 15.55 -18.53 -1.29
CA SER A 219 15.09 -19.55 -2.22
C SER A 219 13.69 -20.01 -1.89
N TYR A 220 13.01 -20.55 -2.88
CA TYR A 220 11.74 -21.22 -2.71
C TYR A 220 11.58 -22.37 -3.68
N THR A 221 10.83 -23.39 -3.23
CA THR A 221 10.42 -24.50 -4.07
C THR A 221 8.91 -24.51 -4.23
N TYR A 222 8.45 -24.89 -5.39
CA TYR A 222 7.04 -25.09 -5.68
C TYR A 222 6.87 -26.33 -6.57
N THR A 223 5.67 -26.90 -6.55
CA THR A 223 5.33 -28.05 -7.39
C THR A 223 4.44 -27.58 -8.53
N SER A 224 4.82 -27.91 -9.77
CA SER A 224 3.98 -27.59 -10.93
C SER A 224 2.66 -28.39 -10.90
N PRO A 225 1.66 -27.99 -11.68
CA PRO A 225 0.41 -28.75 -11.82
C PRO A 225 0.62 -30.20 -12.25
N GLU A 226 1.71 -30.50 -12.99
CA GLU A 226 2.11 -31.83 -13.44
C GLU A 226 2.87 -32.64 -12.37
N GLY A 227 3.10 -32.05 -11.17
CA GLY A 227 3.74 -32.72 -10.05
C GLY A 227 5.28 -32.64 -10.02
N TYR A 228 5.90 -31.80 -10.85
CA TYR A 228 7.36 -31.63 -10.85
C TYR A 228 7.79 -30.54 -9.86
N PRO A 229 8.78 -30.80 -8.97
CA PRO A 229 9.33 -29.79 -8.10
C PRO A 229 10.21 -28.84 -8.87
N TYR A 230 10.03 -27.54 -8.66
CA TYR A 230 10.89 -26.48 -9.16
C TYR A 230 11.55 -25.78 -7.97
N HIS A 231 12.84 -25.50 -8.10
CA HIS A 231 13.61 -24.75 -7.13
C HIS A 231 14.05 -23.42 -7.76
N ARG A 232 13.76 -22.31 -7.10
CA ARG A 232 14.20 -20.98 -7.52
C ARG A 232 14.93 -20.28 -6.38
N ARG A 233 15.97 -19.53 -6.72
CA ARG A 233 16.64 -18.62 -5.82
C ARG A 233 16.54 -17.21 -6.37
N PHE A 234 16.27 -16.28 -5.50
CA PHE A 234 16.15 -14.85 -5.82
C PHE A 234 17.17 -14.07 -5.01
N GLU A 235 17.98 -13.25 -5.68
CA GLU A 235 18.89 -12.32 -5.02
C GLU A 235 18.86 -10.98 -5.71
N GLY A 236 19.02 -9.89 -4.95
CA GLY A 236 19.11 -8.57 -5.56
C GLY A 236 19.16 -7.44 -4.55
N THR A 237 19.46 -6.27 -5.10
CA THR A 237 19.36 -4.99 -4.42
C THR A 237 18.26 -4.18 -5.07
N PHE A 238 17.42 -3.56 -4.26
CA PHE A 238 16.29 -2.76 -4.68
C PHE A 238 16.31 -1.43 -3.94
N THR A 239 15.98 -0.34 -4.62
CA THR A 239 15.99 1.00 -4.05
C THR A 239 14.66 1.70 -4.26
N ASN A 240 14.28 2.51 -3.27
CA ASN A 240 13.19 3.46 -3.37
C ASN A 240 13.69 4.82 -2.87
N ASP A 241 13.51 5.85 -3.69
CA ASP A 241 13.86 7.23 -3.35
C ASP A 241 12.60 8.05 -3.17
N ARG A 242 12.49 8.74 -2.03
CA ARG A 242 11.36 9.61 -1.70
C ARG A 242 11.84 11.01 -1.40
N THR A 243 11.26 11.97 -2.06
CA THR A 243 11.50 13.38 -1.74
C THR A 243 10.61 13.80 -0.58
N VAL A 244 11.19 14.34 0.47
CA VAL A 244 10.45 14.81 1.64
C VAL A 244 10.73 16.28 1.91
N PHE A 245 9.69 16.99 2.37
CA PHE A 245 9.79 18.36 2.86
C PHE A 245 9.52 18.38 4.36
N ARG A 246 10.40 19.03 5.12
CA ARG A 246 10.29 19.12 6.56
C ARG A 246 9.82 20.51 7.00
N ASP A 247 9.02 20.53 8.10
CA ASP A 247 8.70 21.81 8.74
C ASP A 247 9.87 22.30 9.63
N LYS A 248 9.66 23.45 10.28
CA LYS A 248 10.65 24.06 11.18
C LYS A 248 11.01 23.18 12.40
N ASP A 249 10.15 22.24 12.75
CA ASP A 249 10.30 21.32 13.88
C ASP A 249 10.90 19.97 13.43
N GLY A 250 11.22 19.84 12.11
CA GLY A 250 11.84 18.66 11.51
C GLY A 250 10.84 17.55 11.10
N ASN A 251 9.53 17.77 11.25
CA ASN A 251 8.51 16.79 10.84
C ASN A 251 8.32 16.80 9.32
N ILE A 252 8.11 15.64 8.74
CA ILE A 252 7.77 15.54 7.31
C ILE A 252 6.38 16.14 7.11
N ARG A 253 6.27 17.10 6.17
CA ARG A 253 5.03 17.75 5.77
C ARG A 253 4.47 17.19 4.47
N GLU A 254 5.35 16.93 3.53
CA GLU A 254 5.02 16.48 2.18
C GLU A 254 6.02 15.40 1.78
N GLU A 255 5.55 14.42 1.01
CA GLU A 255 6.32 13.29 0.51
C GLU A 255 5.92 13.00 -0.94
N TRP A 256 6.93 12.86 -1.84
CA TRP A 256 6.76 12.61 -3.27
C TRP A 256 7.63 11.44 -3.75
#